data_b55b6478677f899fa837c093fc2433f4
#
_entry.id   b55b6478677f899fa837c093fc2433f4
#
_cell.length_a   1.000
_cell.length_b   1.000
_cell.length_c   1.000
_cell.angle_alpha   90.00
_cell.angle_beta   90.00
_cell.angle_gamma   90.00
#
_symmetry.space_group_name_H-M   'P 1'
#
loop_
_entity.id
_entity.type
_entity.pdbx_description
1 polymer ?
#
loop_
_entity_poly.entity_id
_entity_poly.type
_entity_poly.pdbx_seq_one_letter_code
_entity_poly.pdbx_strand_id
1 'polypeptide(L)'
;MDIDLEGTVGNHLGESSTVNAACDWSGPVDLTAMDCGEHMTMGDNSPEDVLLNSKLSKEPDKYLSLSAVNYIDPNDPPVIIFHGDKDNVVPNCQGKKFFELLKAAGVKTEATFPAEGGHGGPAMYTEENLQKMVHFLDNVRQKRNGSL
;
A
#
# COMPACT_ATOMS: atom_id res chain seq x y z
N MET A 1 12.48 -8.41 11.74
CA MET A 1 12.53 -7.53 12.94
C MET A 1 11.09 -7.16 13.22
N ASP A 2 10.47 -7.80 14.21
CA ASP A 2 9.09 -7.50 14.59
C ASP A 2 9.05 -6.11 15.22
N ILE A 3 8.67 -5.13 14.43
CA ILE A 3 8.37 -3.80 14.94
C ILE A 3 6.89 -3.84 15.31
N ASP A 4 6.59 -3.72 16.59
CA ASP A 4 5.23 -3.52 17.07
C ASP A 4 4.76 -2.11 16.67
N LEU A 5 4.06 -2.04 15.54
CA LEU A 5 3.51 -0.79 15.01
C LEU A 5 2.13 -0.47 15.59
N GLU A 6 1.53 -1.36 16.37
CA GLU A 6 0.21 -1.15 16.99
C GLU A 6 0.22 0.02 17.97
N GLY A 7 1.33 0.24 18.64
CA GLY A 7 1.47 1.31 19.63
C GLY A 7 0.62 1.08 20.88
N THR A 8 0.48 2.14 21.67
CA THR A 8 -0.20 2.09 22.99
C THR A 8 -1.19 3.24 23.18
N VAL A 9 -1.64 3.87 22.11
CA VAL A 9 -2.56 5.02 22.16
C VAL A 9 -4.01 4.56 21.97
N GLY A 10 -4.90 5.03 22.85
CA GLY A 10 -6.33 4.75 22.77
C GLY A 10 -6.84 3.83 23.87
N ASN A 11 -8.14 3.50 23.80
CA ASN A 11 -8.84 2.76 24.86
C ASN A 11 -9.16 1.30 24.50
N HIS A 12 -8.72 0.83 23.32
CA HIS A 12 -9.04 -0.50 22.78
C HIS A 12 -7.78 -1.33 22.51
N LEU A 13 -6.79 -1.23 23.38
CA LEU A 13 -5.48 -1.90 23.23
C LEU A 13 -5.55 -3.44 23.26
N GLY A 14 -6.69 -4.00 23.67
CA GLY A 14 -6.94 -5.44 23.64
C GLY A 14 -7.58 -5.97 22.36
N GLU A 15 -7.96 -5.08 21.45
CA GLU A 15 -8.57 -5.46 20.17
C GLU A 15 -7.47 -5.70 19.12
N SER A 16 -7.67 -6.70 18.27
CA SER A 16 -6.72 -7.00 17.19
C SER A 16 -6.84 -5.99 16.06
N SER A 17 -5.73 -5.46 15.58
CA SER A 17 -5.64 -4.65 14.36
C SER A 17 -5.51 -5.49 13.08
N THR A 18 -5.51 -6.83 13.22
CA THR A 18 -5.39 -7.74 12.07
C THR A 18 -6.52 -7.56 11.07
N VAL A 19 -6.19 -7.35 9.81
CA VAL A 19 -7.15 -7.26 8.71
C VAL A 19 -7.22 -8.57 7.91
N ASN A 20 -8.30 -8.78 7.19
CA ASN A 20 -8.53 -10.01 6.42
C ASN A 20 -8.24 -9.85 4.92
N ALA A 21 -8.17 -8.64 4.47
CA ALA A 21 -7.76 -8.22 3.13
C ALA A 21 -7.35 -6.75 3.17
N ALA A 22 -6.53 -6.32 2.23
CA ALA A 22 -6.22 -4.91 2.02
C ALA A 22 -6.59 -4.48 0.60
N CYS A 23 -6.98 -3.22 0.47
CA CYS A 23 -7.22 -2.59 -0.82
C CYS A 23 -6.39 -1.30 -0.87
N ASP A 24 -5.39 -1.30 -1.73
CA ASP A 24 -4.50 -0.15 -1.94
C ASP A 24 -4.97 0.68 -3.13
N TRP A 25 -5.20 1.97 -2.91
CA TRP A 25 -5.51 2.96 -3.93
C TRP A 25 -4.41 4.02 -3.97
N SER A 26 -3.47 3.88 -4.93
CA SER A 26 -2.38 4.85 -5.14
C SER A 26 -1.50 5.07 -3.90
N GLY A 27 -1.29 4.04 -3.08
CA GLY A 27 -0.50 4.14 -1.85
C GLY A 27 1.01 4.25 -2.11
N PRO A 28 1.72 5.08 -1.33
CA PRO A 28 3.17 5.03 -1.25
C PRO A 28 3.57 3.84 -0.37
N VAL A 29 4.34 2.91 -0.90
CA VAL A 29 4.69 1.66 -0.22
C VAL A 29 6.16 1.55 0.15
N ASP A 30 7.01 2.32 -0.52
CA ASP A 30 8.43 2.46 -0.23
C ASP A 30 8.80 3.94 -0.12
N LEU A 31 8.82 4.44 1.11
CA LEU A 31 9.11 5.84 1.39
C LEU A 31 10.59 6.19 1.23
N THR A 32 11.45 5.20 1.07
CA THR A 32 12.90 5.42 0.85
C THR A 32 13.24 5.57 -0.64
N ALA A 33 12.35 5.17 -1.53
CA ALA A 33 12.53 5.19 -2.98
C ALA A 33 11.22 5.56 -3.69
N MET A 34 10.65 6.70 -3.34
CA MET A 34 9.37 7.16 -3.90
C MET A 34 9.39 7.27 -5.42
N ASP A 35 10.51 7.67 -5.99
CA ASP A 35 10.72 7.80 -7.43
C ASP A 35 11.13 6.49 -8.12
N CYS A 36 11.23 5.41 -7.37
CA CYS A 36 11.70 4.10 -7.84
C CYS A 36 13.03 4.14 -8.63
N GLY A 37 13.83 5.16 -8.37
CA GLY A 37 15.11 5.38 -9.04
C GLY A 37 15.03 6.25 -10.31
N GLU A 38 13.87 6.86 -10.60
CA GLU A 38 13.68 7.71 -11.79
C GLU A 38 13.96 9.20 -11.55
N HIS A 39 14.64 9.54 -10.46
CA HIS A 39 15.11 10.92 -10.15
C HIS A 39 13.99 11.98 -10.02
N MET A 40 12.82 11.62 -9.58
CA MET A 40 11.91 12.62 -9.03
C MET A 40 12.56 13.17 -7.75
N THR A 41 13.11 14.36 -7.83
CA THR A 41 13.58 15.05 -6.63
C THR A 41 12.37 15.33 -5.74
N MET A 42 12.16 14.47 -4.75
CA MET A 42 11.30 14.82 -3.63
C MET A 42 11.86 16.10 -3.03
N GLY A 43 11.17 17.20 -3.29
CA GLY A 43 11.61 18.50 -2.79
C GLY A 43 11.69 18.51 -1.26
N ASP A 44 12.45 19.44 -0.71
CA ASP A 44 12.40 19.70 0.72
C ASP A 44 10.96 19.95 1.18
N ASN A 45 10.54 19.31 2.26
CA ASN A 45 9.19 19.30 2.83
C ASN A 45 8.16 18.49 2.02
N SER A 46 8.53 17.30 1.57
CA SER A 46 7.56 16.33 1.05
C SER A 46 6.48 16.01 2.09
N PRO A 47 5.32 15.47 1.69
CA PRO A 47 4.31 15.01 2.65
C PRO A 47 4.87 14.03 3.69
N GLU A 48 5.80 13.17 3.29
CA GLU A 48 6.48 12.22 4.16
C GLU A 48 7.40 12.93 5.16
N ASP A 49 8.14 13.95 4.73
CA ASP A 49 8.98 14.77 5.61
C ASP A 49 8.14 15.44 6.70
N VAL A 50 6.97 15.95 6.33
CA VAL A 50 6.03 16.57 7.27
C VAL A 50 5.45 15.52 8.23
N LEU A 51 5.02 14.37 7.73
CA LEU A 51 4.47 13.27 8.54
C LEU A 51 5.49 12.79 9.57
N LEU A 52 6.74 12.59 9.15
CA LEU A 52 7.80 12.07 10.00
C LEU A 52 8.51 13.14 10.83
N ASN A 53 8.20 14.42 10.59
CA ASN A 53 8.93 15.56 11.14
C ASN A 53 10.46 15.38 10.98
N SER A 54 10.87 14.92 9.80
CA SER A 54 12.27 14.60 9.47
C SER A 54 12.48 14.59 7.96
N LYS A 55 13.71 14.46 7.52
CA LYS A 55 14.10 14.26 6.13
C LYS A 55 14.72 12.89 5.94
N LEU A 56 14.44 12.25 4.80
CA LEU A 56 15.03 10.95 4.46
C LEU A 56 16.57 10.95 4.59
N SER A 57 17.22 12.04 4.16
CA SER A 57 18.67 12.19 4.23
C SER A 57 19.24 12.25 5.66
N LYS A 58 18.39 12.55 6.65
CA LYS A 58 18.81 12.68 8.05
C LYS A 58 18.45 11.45 8.90
N GLU A 59 17.28 10.89 8.69
CA GLU A 59 16.75 9.79 9.50
C GLU A 59 16.12 8.70 8.59
N PRO A 60 16.93 8.04 7.74
CA PRO A 60 16.43 7.02 6.80
C PRO A 60 15.70 5.87 7.50
N ASP A 61 16.07 5.53 8.73
CA ASP A 61 15.44 4.45 9.48
C ASP A 61 13.96 4.72 9.78
N LYS A 62 13.57 5.99 9.94
CA LYS A 62 12.14 6.34 10.08
C LYS A 62 11.35 6.03 8.82
N TYR A 63 11.92 6.32 7.65
CA TYR A 63 11.28 6.04 6.37
C TYR A 63 11.22 4.54 6.09
N LEU A 64 12.29 3.82 6.41
CA LEU A 64 12.31 2.35 6.35
C LEU A 64 11.23 1.74 7.23
N SER A 65 11.10 2.22 8.48
CA SER A 65 10.13 1.67 9.43
C SER A 65 8.67 1.90 9.05
N LEU A 66 8.37 2.83 8.14
CA LEU A 66 7.01 3.08 7.64
C LEU A 66 6.81 2.62 6.20
N SER A 67 7.82 2.03 5.57
CA SER A 67 7.72 1.48 4.23
C SER A 67 7.10 0.08 4.27
N ALA A 68 5.89 -0.08 3.76
CA ALA A 68 5.13 -1.34 3.77
C ALA A 68 5.90 -2.49 3.11
N VAL A 69 6.73 -2.20 2.10
CA VAL A 69 7.55 -3.22 1.40
C VAL A 69 8.51 -3.98 2.32
N ASN A 70 8.87 -3.41 3.47
CA ASN A 70 9.79 -4.04 4.43
C ASN A 70 9.11 -5.06 5.36
N TYR A 71 7.80 -5.15 5.32
CA TYR A 71 6.99 -6.01 6.18
C TYR A 71 6.27 -7.12 5.42
N ILE A 72 6.50 -7.22 4.11
CA ILE A 72 5.84 -8.24 3.29
C ILE A 72 6.24 -9.64 3.79
N ASP A 73 5.22 -10.42 4.15
CA ASP A 73 5.34 -11.77 4.68
C ASP A 73 4.40 -12.73 3.93
N PRO A 74 4.78 -14.01 3.70
CA PRO A 74 3.92 -14.99 3.03
C PRO A 74 2.54 -15.20 3.68
N ASN A 75 2.39 -14.83 4.95
CA ASN A 75 1.14 -14.93 5.70
C ASN A 75 0.31 -13.64 5.65
N ASP A 76 0.76 -12.63 4.91
CA ASP A 76 -0.01 -11.40 4.74
C ASP A 76 -1.39 -11.68 4.14
N PRO A 77 -2.41 -10.90 4.54
CA PRO A 77 -3.74 -11.01 3.97
C PRO A 77 -3.73 -10.72 2.47
N PRO A 78 -4.70 -11.24 1.71
CA PRO A 78 -4.84 -10.91 0.29
C PRO A 78 -4.90 -9.40 0.04
N VAL A 79 -4.25 -8.93 -1.02
CA VAL A 79 -4.16 -7.51 -1.37
C VAL A 79 -4.68 -7.28 -2.79
N ILE A 80 -5.52 -6.24 -2.98
CA ILE A 80 -5.86 -5.72 -4.31
C ILE A 80 -5.35 -4.29 -4.46
N ILE A 81 -4.72 -3.98 -5.58
CA ILE A 81 -4.05 -2.71 -5.85
C ILE A 81 -4.69 -2.02 -7.05
N PHE A 82 -4.97 -0.72 -6.91
CA PHE A 82 -5.36 0.17 -8.00
C PHE A 82 -4.40 1.37 -8.01
N HIS A 83 -3.65 1.53 -9.10
CA HIS A 83 -2.69 2.63 -9.22
C HIS A 83 -2.68 3.20 -10.63
N GLY A 84 -2.97 4.49 -10.78
CA GLY A 84 -3.06 5.13 -12.08
C GLY A 84 -1.70 5.24 -12.79
N ASP A 85 -1.66 4.92 -14.10
CA ASP A 85 -0.41 5.04 -14.88
C ASP A 85 0.05 6.51 -15.06
N LYS A 86 -0.86 7.47 -14.88
CA LYS A 86 -0.57 8.92 -14.93
C LYS A 86 -0.59 9.57 -13.54
N ASP A 87 -0.36 8.79 -12.49
CA ASP A 87 -0.27 9.33 -11.13
C ASP A 87 1.00 10.19 -11.01
N ASN A 88 0.79 11.47 -10.76
CA ASN A 88 1.84 12.49 -10.61
C ASN A 88 2.06 12.92 -9.15
N VAL A 89 1.40 12.28 -8.21
CA VAL A 89 1.53 12.52 -6.76
C VAL A 89 2.32 11.38 -6.14
N VAL A 90 1.84 10.14 -6.32
CA VAL A 90 2.57 8.92 -5.97
C VAL A 90 2.88 8.18 -7.27
N PRO A 91 4.14 8.09 -7.69
CA PRO A 91 4.49 7.43 -8.95
C PRO A 91 3.98 5.99 -9.01
N ASN A 92 3.42 5.59 -10.15
CA ASN A 92 2.79 4.26 -10.29
C ASN A 92 3.75 3.09 -10.12
N CYS A 93 5.04 3.34 -10.20
CA CYS A 93 6.06 2.35 -9.89
C CYS A 93 5.96 1.83 -8.45
N GLN A 94 5.42 2.62 -7.53
CA GLN A 94 5.14 2.20 -6.15
C GLN A 94 4.16 1.03 -6.13
N GLY A 95 2.99 1.19 -6.76
CA GLY A 95 2.00 0.11 -6.86
C GLY A 95 2.50 -1.11 -7.65
N LYS A 96 3.26 -0.89 -8.74
CA LYS A 96 3.87 -1.97 -9.53
C LYS A 96 4.90 -2.75 -8.70
N LYS A 97 5.79 -2.05 -7.99
CA LYS A 97 6.77 -2.64 -7.08
C LYS A 97 6.09 -3.47 -5.99
N PHE A 98 5.05 -2.92 -5.36
CA PHE A 98 4.30 -3.60 -4.31
C PHE A 98 3.67 -4.89 -4.83
N PHE A 99 3.01 -4.85 -5.99
CA PHE A 99 2.43 -6.01 -6.64
C PHE A 99 3.44 -7.13 -6.87
N GLU A 100 4.62 -6.80 -7.43
CA GLU A 100 5.65 -7.80 -7.71
C GLU A 100 6.26 -8.39 -6.43
N LEU A 101 6.47 -7.58 -5.40
CA LEU A 101 7.00 -8.06 -4.11
C LEU A 101 6.01 -8.98 -3.39
N LEU A 102 4.72 -8.62 -3.36
CA LEU A 102 3.67 -9.46 -2.79
C LEU A 102 3.57 -10.80 -3.53
N LYS A 103 3.61 -10.79 -4.87
CA LYS A 103 3.63 -12.02 -5.66
C LYS A 103 4.85 -12.87 -5.38
N ALA A 104 6.02 -12.26 -5.29
CA ALA A 104 7.26 -12.98 -5.00
C ALA A 104 7.23 -13.62 -3.60
N ALA A 105 6.57 -12.99 -2.63
CA ALA A 105 6.33 -13.53 -1.30
C ALA A 105 5.25 -14.63 -1.25
N GLY A 106 4.49 -14.84 -2.34
CA GLY A 106 3.40 -15.81 -2.38
C GLY A 106 2.07 -15.29 -1.83
N VAL A 107 1.96 -13.99 -1.56
CA VAL A 107 0.72 -13.36 -1.13
C VAL A 107 -0.28 -13.34 -2.28
N LYS A 108 -1.55 -13.72 -2.01
CA LYS A 108 -2.61 -13.59 -3.01
C LYS A 108 -2.83 -12.12 -3.32
N THR A 109 -2.48 -11.69 -4.53
CA THR A 109 -2.60 -10.30 -4.93
C THR A 109 -3.18 -10.12 -6.33
N GLU A 110 -3.94 -9.05 -6.52
CA GLU A 110 -4.50 -8.60 -7.80
C GLU A 110 -4.13 -7.13 -7.99
N ALA A 111 -3.96 -6.68 -9.24
CA ALA A 111 -3.67 -5.28 -9.51
C ALA A 111 -4.36 -4.80 -10.78
N THR A 112 -4.72 -3.52 -10.79
CA THR A 112 -5.24 -2.80 -11.95
C THR A 112 -4.50 -1.47 -12.07
N PHE A 113 -3.94 -1.21 -13.26
CA PHE A 113 -3.21 0.02 -13.56
C PHE A 113 -3.93 0.78 -14.70
N PRO A 114 -4.92 1.63 -14.37
CA PRO A 114 -5.66 2.37 -15.40
C PRO A 114 -4.74 3.34 -16.16
N ALA A 115 -4.64 3.20 -17.49
CA ALA A 115 -3.74 3.97 -18.34
C ALA A 115 -3.99 5.50 -18.27
N GLU A 116 -5.24 5.91 -18.06
CA GLU A 116 -5.65 7.31 -17.93
C GLU A 116 -5.84 7.74 -16.46
N GLY A 117 -5.56 6.84 -15.50
CA GLY A 117 -5.69 7.10 -14.08
C GLY A 117 -4.58 8.01 -13.55
N GLY A 118 -4.96 9.03 -12.78
CA GLY A 118 -4.07 9.83 -11.95
C GLY A 118 -4.10 9.37 -10.49
N HIS A 119 -3.76 10.28 -9.57
CA HIS A 119 -3.88 10.06 -8.13
C HIS A 119 -5.35 10.17 -7.69
N GLY A 120 -6.19 9.24 -8.15
CA GLY A 120 -7.64 9.27 -7.97
C GLY A 120 -8.37 9.83 -9.20
N GLY A 121 -9.63 10.25 -8.98
CA GLY A 121 -10.49 10.82 -10.01
C GLY A 121 -11.28 9.79 -10.83
N PRO A 122 -12.05 10.24 -11.85
CA PRO A 122 -13.03 9.39 -12.55
C PRO A 122 -12.43 8.17 -13.25
N ALA A 123 -11.20 8.28 -13.77
CA ALA A 123 -10.54 7.16 -14.43
C ALA A 123 -10.08 6.06 -13.44
N MET A 124 -9.94 6.39 -12.17
CA MET A 124 -9.64 5.43 -11.10
C MET A 124 -10.92 4.80 -10.55
N TYR A 125 -11.92 5.61 -10.22
CA TYR A 125 -13.15 5.18 -9.54
C TYR A 125 -14.25 4.80 -10.53
N THR A 126 -13.93 4.02 -11.56
CA THR A 126 -14.90 3.49 -12.50
C THR A 126 -15.76 2.42 -11.83
N GLU A 127 -16.99 2.21 -12.32
CA GLU A 127 -17.84 1.11 -11.85
C GLU A 127 -17.12 -0.24 -11.96
N GLU A 128 -16.37 -0.47 -13.02
CA GLU A 128 -15.57 -1.69 -13.21
C GLU A 128 -14.54 -1.88 -12.09
N ASN A 129 -13.78 -0.86 -11.74
CA ASN A 129 -12.76 -0.94 -10.69
C ASN A 129 -13.40 -1.15 -9.31
N LEU A 130 -14.50 -0.46 -9.03
CA LEU A 130 -15.26 -0.64 -7.79
C LEU A 130 -15.82 -2.06 -7.68
N GLN A 131 -16.36 -2.60 -8.76
CA GLN A 131 -16.85 -3.99 -8.79
C GLN A 131 -15.73 -5.01 -8.62
N LYS A 132 -14.55 -4.79 -9.21
CA LYS A 132 -13.36 -5.63 -8.97
C LYS A 132 -13.00 -5.66 -7.49
N MET A 133 -12.95 -4.51 -6.84
CA MET A 133 -12.68 -4.40 -5.41
C MET A 133 -13.71 -5.17 -4.58
N VAL A 134 -15.00 -4.93 -4.81
CA VAL A 134 -16.09 -5.60 -4.08
C VAL A 134 -16.01 -7.12 -4.28
N HIS A 135 -15.84 -7.58 -5.54
CA HIS A 135 -15.70 -9.00 -5.83
C HIS A 135 -14.50 -9.64 -5.13
N PHE A 136 -13.36 -8.95 -5.13
CA PHE A 136 -12.16 -9.42 -4.43
C PHE A 136 -12.42 -9.62 -2.92
N LEU A 137 -13.00 -8.59 -2.28
CA LEU A 137 -13.31 -8.63 -0.84
C LEU A 137 -14.36 -9.69 -0.49
N ASP A 138 -15.39 -9.86 -1.33
CA ASP A 138 -16.40 -10.90 -1.15
C ASP A 138 -15.80 -12.31 -1.27
N ASN A 139 -14.89 -12.53 -2.20
CA ASN A 139 -14.20 -13.81 -2.35
C ASN A 139 -13.35 -14.17 -1.11
N VAL A 140 -12.71 -13.18 -0.49
CA VAL A 140 -11.98 -13.40 0.76
C VAL A 140 -12.93 -13.76 1.89
N ARG A 141 -14.04 -13.02 2.04
CA ARG A 141 -15.07 -13.26 3.05
C ARG A 141 -15.69 -14.65 2.94
N GLN A 142 -16.05 -15.07 1.71
CA GLN A 142 -16.69 -16.37 1.46
C GLN A 142 -15.77 -17.55 1.80
N LYS A 143 -14.48 -17.45 1.45
CA LYS A 143 -13.51 -18.51 1.77
C LYS A 143 -13.35 -18.70 3.27
N ARG A 144 -13.40 -17.64 4.06
CA ARG A 144 -13.35 -17.74 5.54
C ARG A 144 -14.60 -18.42 6.11
N ASN A 145 -15.78 -18.09 5.57
CA ASN A 145 -17.05 -18.65 6.05
C ASN A 145 -17.27 -20.11 5.60
N GLY A 146 -16.65 -20.54 4.51
CA GLY A 146 -16.72 -21.91 4.01
C GLY A 146 -15.68 -22.88 4.57
N SER A 147 -14.80 -22.41 5.45
CA SER A 147 -13.76 -23.18 6.13
C SER A 147 -14.13 -23.55 7.58
N LEU A 148 -15.44 -23.44 7.94
CA LEU A 148 -16.03 -23.88 9.22
C LEU A 148 -16.80 -25.23 9.00
#